data_4c279fd494886c8eaf757be0f15fa8bb
#
_entry.id   4c279fd494886c8eaf757be0f15fa8bb
#
_cell.length_a   1.000
_cell.length_b   1.000
_cell.length_c   1.000
_cell.angle_alpha   90.00
_cell.angle_beta   90.00
_cell.angle_gamma   90.00
#
_symmetry.space_group_name_H-M   'P 1'
#
loop_
_entity.id
_entity.type
_entity.pdbx_description
1 polymer ?
#
loop_
_entity_poly.entity_id
_entity_poly.type
_entity_poly.pdbx_seq_one_letter_code
_entity_poly.pdbx_strand_id
1 'polypeptide(L)'
;MIEKGNELPIPQHPPVQPREINMSKWISNGLDLIMKDFGNFLLLSFIYVVLITVAFSTWVIGLILAGPLTAGFFYIILNRMRGRQFYIGDIAKGFEVWIAAALADILISIFAGLGFIFLIVPGIVISALYMFAMPLIIEKKMDFWQAMETSRKVVAQNLFELSIFMLLLYILLFVGVLLVGVGFLVALPVVFAAIAYAYADLIGLEETKPVAS
;
A
#
# COMPACT_ATOMS: atom_id res chain seq x y z
N MET A 1 11.64 -53.39 -3.00
CA MET A 1 11.36 -52.32 -3.99
C MET A 1 10.57 -51.25 -3.27
N ILE A 2 11.21 -50.17 -2.86
CA ILE A 2 10.55 -49.03 -2.19
C ILE A 2 10.24 -48.03 -3.30
N GLU A 3 8.98 -47.81 -3.51
CA GLU A 3 8.42 -46.89 -4.50
C GLU A 3 8.84 -45.42 -4.12
N LYS A 4 9.65 -44.80 -4.97
CA LYS A 4 10.01 -43.38 -4.82
C LYS A 4 8.76 -42.57 -4.98
N GLY A 5 8.28 -42.00 -3.87
CA GLY A 5 7.17 -41.05 -3.86
C GLY A 5 7.41 -39.90 -4.82
N ASN A 6 6.38 -39.64 -5.60
CA ASN A 6 6.27 -38.55 -6.59
C ASN A 6 6.20 -37.23 -5.84
N GLU A 7 7.32 -36.67 -5.40
CA GLU A 7 7.38 -35.34 -4.85
C GLU A 7 7.06 -34.34 -5.98
N LEU A 8 5.92 -33.70 -5.90
CA LEU A 8 5.57 -32.59 -6.78
C LEU A 8 6.68 -31.54 -6.70
N PRO A 9 7.20 -31.05 -7.83
CA PRO A 9 8.25 -30.04 -7.81
C PRO A 9 7.72 -28.78 -7.10
N ILE A 10 8.39 -28.42 -6.02
CA ILE A 10 8.15 -27.15 -5.31
C ILE A 10 8.32 -26.03 -6.35
N PRO A 11 7.33 -25.13 -6.55
CA PRO A 11 7.49 -24.03 -7.47
C PRO A 11 8.75 -23.23 -7.08
N GLN A 12 9.79 -23.33 -7.88
CA GLN A 12 10.98 -22.52 -7.72
C GLN A 12 10.58 -21.09 -8.10
N HIS A 13 10.42 -20.23 -7.11
CA HIS A 13 10.33 -18.80 -7.37
C HIS A 13 11.61 -18.40 -8.12
N PRO A 14 11.49 -17.71 -9.26
CA PRO A 14 12.67 -17.26 -9.98
C PRO A 14 13.56 -16.46 -9.02
N PRO A 15 14.90 -16.60 -9.13
CA PRO A 15 15.82 -15.89 -8.26
C PRO A 15 15.52 -14.40 -8.32
N VAL A 16 15.28 -13.81 -7.16
CA VAL A 16 15.09 -12.37 -7.00
C VAL A 16 16.41 -11.71 -7.41
N GLN A 17 16.48 -11.24 -8.66
CA GLN A 17 17.60 -10.40 -9.08
C GLN A 17 17.61 -9.15 -8.22
N PRO A 18 18.78 -8.64 -7.82
CA PRO A 18 18.86 -7.36 -7.11
C PRO A 18 18.28 -6.29 -8.05
N ARG A 19 17.04 -5.89 -7.79
CA ARG A 19 16.39 -4.82 -8.54
C ARG A 19 16.91 -3.50 -8.01
N GLU A 20 17.40 -2.66 -8.90
CA GLU A 20 17.83 -1.31 -8.53
C GLU A 20 16.64 -0.55 -7.94
N ILE A 21 16.82 -0.08 -6.69
CA ILE A 21 15.81 0.75 -6.03
C ILE A 21 15.85 2.15 -6.61
N ASN A 22 14.82 2.50 -7.38
CA ASN A 22 14.70 3.80 -8.01
C ASN A 22 13.52 4.60 -7.44
N MET A 23 13.74 5.17 -6.25
CA MET A 23 12.73 5.95 -5.51
C MET A 23 12.19 7.13 -6.32
N SER A 24 13.08 7.83 -7.05
CA SER A 24 12.69 8.96 -7.90
C SER A 24 11.71 8.53 -8.98
N LYS A 25 11.95 7.39 -9.61
CA LYS A 25 11.06 6.82 -10.62
C LYS A 25 9.69 6.46 -10.04
N TRP A 26 9.64 5.90 -8.84
CA TRP A 26 8.37 5.54 -8.20
C TRP A 26 7.53 6.78 -7.85
N ILE A 27 8.19 7.83 -7.31
CA ILE A 27 7.51 9.09 -6.99
C ILE A 27 7.05 9.80 -8.26
N SER A 28 7.91 9.90 -9.30
CA SER A 28 7.55 10.56 -10.55
C SER A 28 6.42 9.83 -11.29
N ASN A 29 6.49 8.49 -11.38
CA ASN A 29 5.41 7.70 -11.97
C ASN A 29 4.10 7.82 -11.18
N GLY A 30 4.19 7.88 -9.85
CA GLY A 30 3.04 8.14 -9.00
C GLY A 30 2.42 9.51 -9.29
N LEU A 31 3.24 10.55 -9.37
CA LEU A 31 2.78 11.89 -9.73
C LEU A 31 2.14 11.92 -11.12
N ASP A 32 2.80 11.33 -12.13
CA ASP A 32 2.28 11.28 -13.50
C ASP A 32 0.94 10.55 -13.59
N LEU A 33 0.78 9.45 -12.83
CA LEU A 33 -0.48 8.71 -12.76
C LEU A 33 -1.62 9.60 -12.24
N ILE A 34 -1.36 10.32 -11.15
CA ILE A 34 -2.34 11.18 -10.49
C ILE A 34 -2.66 12.39 -11.39
N MET A 35 -1.66 13.00 -12.02
CA MET A 35 -1.86 14.17 -12.88
C MET A 35 -2.68 13.86 -14.13
N LYS A 36 -2.64 12.62 -14.66
CA LYS A 36 -3.47 12.19 -15.80
C LYS A 36 -4.97 12.20 -15.51
N ASP A 37 -5.35 12.00 -14.25
CA ASP A 37 -6.75 11.97 -13.79
C ASP A 37 -6.94 12.85 -12.55
N PHE A 38 -6.32 14.02 -12.56
CA PHE A 38 -6.17 14.88 -11.38
C PHE A 38 -7.49 15.14 -10.65
N GLY A 39 -8.56 15.50 -11.37
CA GLY A 39 -9.86 15.78 -10.76
C GLY A 39 -10.47 14.59 -10.02
N ASN A 40 -10.39 13.40 -10.60
CA ASN A 40 -10.93 12.19 -10.00
C ASN A 40 -10.12 11.78 -8.76
N PHE A 41 -8.79 11.90 -8.81
CA PHE A 41 -7.95 11.59 -7.66
C PHE A 41 -8.08 12.63 -6.54
N LEU A 42 -8.25 13.90 -6.88
CA LEU A 42 -8.52 14.95 -5.89
C LEU A 42 -9.84 14.68 -5.17
N LEU A 43 -10.89 14.35 -5.92
CA LEU A 43 -12.20 14.01 -5.35
C LEU A 43 -12.13 12.72 -4.52
N LEU A 44 -11.42 11.70 -5.00
CA LEU A 44 -11.19 10.46 -4.27
C LEU A 44 -10.48 10.72 -2.93
N SER A 45 -9.42 11.54 -2.94
CA SER A 45 -8.69 11.93 -1.74
C SER A 45 -9.56 12.70 -0.76
N PHE A 46 -10.36 13.62 -1.26
CA PHE A 46 -11.31 14.38 -0.44
C PHE A 46 -12.30 13.43 0.25
N ILE A 47 -12.93 12.54 -0.50
CA ILE A 47 -13.88 11.55 0.05
C ILE A 47 -13.19 10.64 1.05
N TYR A 48 -11.98 10.14 0.75
CA TYR A 48 -11.22 9.32 1.66
C TYR A 48 -10.95 10.04 2.98
N VAL A 49 -10.47 11.29 2.93
CA VAL A 49 -10.19 12.10 4.13
C VAL A 49 -11.47 12.34 4.94
N VAL A 50 -12.59 12.66 4.28
CA VAL A 50 -13.89 12.84 4.96
C VAL A 50 -14.31 11.53 5.65
N LEU A 51 -14.27 10.40 4.94
CA LEU A 51 -14.65 9.10 5.49
C LEU A 51 -13.77 8.70 6.68
N ILE A 52 -12.46 8.88 6.58
CA ILE A 52 -11.52 8.62 7.68
C ILE A 52 -11.81 9.54 8.86
N THR A 53 -12.00 10.83 8.63
CA THR A 53 -12.29 11.81 9.71
C THR A 53 -13.59 11.47 10.43
N VAL A 54 -14.65 11.15 9.67
CA VAL A 54 -15.94 10.72 10.24
C VAL A 54 -15.80 9.39 10.99
N ALA A 55 -15.06 8.44 10.45
CA ALA A 55 -14.82 7.16 11.11
C ALA A 55 -14.10 7.36 12.46
N PHE A 56 -13.08 8.21 12.51
CA PHE A 56 -12.32 8.49 13.73
C PHE A 56 -13.05 9.40 14.72
N SER A 57 -14.19 10.00 14.36
CA SER A 57 -15.06 10.67 15.35
C SER A 57 -15.53 9.70 16.45
N THR A 58 -15.61 8.42 16.13
CA THR A 58 -15.79 7.31 17.07
C THR A 58 -14.54 6.43 17.00
N TRP A 59 -13.63 6.54 17.93
CA TRP A 59 -12.30 5.89 17.93
C TRP A 59 -12.32 4.42 17.48
N VAL A 60 -13.27 3.63 18.00
CA VAL A 60 -13.39 2.20 17.70
C VAL A 60 -13.76 1.96 16.23
N ILE A 61 -14.69 2.74 15.69
CA ILE A 61 -15.12 2.61 14.29
C ILE A 61 -13.98 3.03 13.36
N GLY A 62 -13.25 4.08 13.70
CA GLY A 62 -12.08 4.53 12.94
C GLY A 62 -11.03 3.45 12.76
N LEU A 63 -10.68 2.76 13.85
CA LEU A 63 -9.71 1.67 13.82
C LEU A 63 -10.14 0.48 12.93
N ILE A 64 -11.44 0.22 12.84
CA ILE A 64 -11.96 -0.89 12.02
C ILE A 64 -12.07 -0.51 10.55
N LEU A 65 -12.46 0.75 10.25
CA LEU A 65 -12.73 1.18 8.89
C LEU A 65 -11.49 1.69 8.15
N ALA A 66 -10.46 2.14 8.85
CA ALA A 66 -9.26 2.70 8.24
C ALA A 66 -8.57 1.69 7.30
N GLY A 67 -8.38 0.46 7.73
CA GLY A 67 -7.78 -0.60 6.92
C GLY A 67 -8.55 -0.86 5.61
N PRO A 68 -9.85 -1.18 5.65
CA PRO A 68 -10.65 -1.37 4.45
C PRO A 68 -10.65 -0.16 3.50
N LEU A 69 -10.76 1.06 4.01
CA LEU A 69 -10.71 2.27 3.18
C LEU A 69 -9.33 2.44 2.51
N THR A 70 -8.25 2.18 3.23
CA THR A 70 -6.89 2.20 2.70
C THR A 70 -6.70 1.12 1.63
N ALA A 71 -7.19 -0.11 1.87
CA ALA A 71 -7.15 -1.18 0.89
C ALA A 71 -7.94 -0.84 -0.37
N GLY A 72 -9.12 -0.22 -0.23
CA GLY A 72 -9.93 0.26 -1.35
C GLY A 72 -9.23 1.36 -2.17
N PHE A 73 -8.50 2.24 -1.50
CA PHE A 73 -7.69 3.25 -2.18
C PHE A 73 -6.56 2.60 -3.02
N PHE A 74 -5.85 1.62 -2.46
CA PHE A 74 -4.86 0.84 -3.21
C PHE A 74 -5.48 0.08 -4.38
N TYR A 75 -6.68 -0.49 -4.21
CA TYR A 75 -7.39 -1.15 -5.31
C TYR A 75 -7.58 -0.23 -6.51
N ILE A 76 -8.03 1.00 -6.28
CA ILE A 76 -8.21 2.01 -7.33
C ILE A 76 -6.89 2.32 -8.02
N ILE A 77 -5.82 2.58 -7.26
CA ILE A 77 -4.51 2.90 -7.82
C ILE A 77 -3.96 1.73 -8.66
N LEU A 78 -3.99 0.51 -8.13
CA LEU A 78 -3.50 -0.68 -8.84
C LEU A 78 -4.27 -0.92 -10.14
N ASN A 79 -5.59 -0.70 -10.16
CA ASN A 79 -6.37 -0.77 -11.38
C ASN A 79 -5.99 0.33 -12.38
N ARG A 80 -5.77 1.55 -11.89
CA ARG A 80 -5.35 2.64 -12.76
C ARG A 80 -3.97 2.42 -13.36
N MET A 81 -3.04 1.84 -12.61
CA MET A 81 -1.72 1.43 -13.13
C MET A 81 -1.83 0.39 -14.25
N ARG A 82 -2.86 -0.46 -14.21
CA ARG A 82 -3.19 -1.43 -15.29
C ARG A 82 -3.94 -0.82 -16.48
N GLY A 83 -4.09 0.51 -16.50
CA GLY A 83 -4.82 1.23 -17.56
C GLY A 83 -6.34 1.11 -17.50
N ARG A 84 -6.91 0.57 -16.42
CA ARG A 84 -8.36 0.46 -16.25
C ARG A 84 -8.96 1.78 -15.80
N GLN A 85 -10.19 2.02 -16.21
CA GLN A 85 -11.00 3.08 -15.61
C GLN A 85 -11.44 2.65 -14.21
N PHE A 86 -11.58 3.61 -13.31
CA PHE A 86 -12.08 3.39 -11.96
C PHE A 86 -13.25 4.34 -11.67
N TYR A 87 -14.08 3.93 -10.76
CA TYR A 87 -15.13 4.75 -10.18
C TYR A 87 -14.82 5.01 -8.71
N ILE A 88 -15.24 6.16 -8.20
CA ILE A 88 -15.00 6.52 -6.79
C ILE A 88 -15.61 5.47 -5.84
N GLY A 89 -16.76 4.88 -6.22
CA GLY A 89 -17.38 3.79 -5.48
C GLY A 89 -16.53 2.53 -5.36
N ASP A 90 -15.50 2.36 -6.19
CA ASP A 90 -14.58 1.22 -6.10
C ASP A 90 -13.75 1.22 -4.80
N ILE A 91 -13.74 2.32 -4.05
CA ILE A 91 -13.16 2.35 -2.70
C ILE A 91 -13.82 1.31 -1.78
N ALA A 92 -15.11 1.00 -2.02
CA ALA A 92 -15.84 -0.03 -1.30
C ALA A 92 -15.29 -1.45 -1.53
N LYS A 93 -14.48 -1.69 -2.56
CA LYS A 93 -13.82 -2.98 -2.81
C LYS A 93 -12.85 -3.39 -1.69
N GLY A 94 -12.33 -2.43 -0.93
CA GLY A 94 -11.54 -2.73 0.26
C GLY A 94 -12.32 -3.48 1.34
N PHE A 95 -13.64 -3.39 1.36
CA PHE A 95 -14.48 -4.14 2.30
C PHE A 95 -14.61 -5.63 1.93
N GLU A 96 -14.23 -6.05 0.74
CA GLU A 96 -14.15 -7.48 0.39
C GLU A 96 -13.08 -8.21 1.21
N VAL A 97 -12.10 -7.49 1.72
CA VAL A 97 -10.98 -7.99 2.55
C VAL A 97 -10.97 -7.35 3.94
N TRP A 98 -12.11 -6.90 4.43
CA TRP A 98 -12.21 -6.01 5.58
C TRP A 98 -11.54 -6.54 6.85
N ILE A 99 -11.67 -7.85 7.17
CA ILE A 99 -11.06 -8.44 8.37
C ILE A 99 -9.53 -8.36 8.27
N ALA A 100 -8.96 -8.82 7.14
CA ALA A 100 -7.52 -8.81 6.95
C ALA A 100 -6.97 -7.38 6.93
N ALA A 101 -7.65 -6.46 6.24
CA ALA A 101 -7.24 -5.06 6.14
C ALA A 101 -7.34 -4.35 7.50
N ALA A 102 -8.43 -4.54 8.26
CA ALA A 102 -8.59 -3.94 9.58
C ALA A 102 -7.55 -4.46 10.57
N LEU A 103 -7.31 -5.77 10.63
CA LEU A 103 -6.33 -6.36 11.54
C LEU A 103 -4.90 -5.91 11.19
N ALA A 104 -4.55 -5.88 9.90
CA ALA A 104 -3.25 -5.39 9.46
C ALA A 104 -3.06 -3.92 9.86
N ASP A 105 -4.05 -3.05 9.57
CA ASP A 105 -3.98 -1.63 9.87
C ASP A 105 -3.82 -1.35 11.37
N ILE A 106 -4.60 -2.04 12.20
CA ILE A 106 -4.51 -1.94 13.66
C ILE A 106 -3.11 -2.33 14.15
N LEU A 107 -2.59 -3.48 13.71
CA LEU A 107 -1.28 -3.96 14.15
C LEU A 107 -0.15 -3.04 13.65
N ILE A 108 -0.20 -2.61 12.40
CA ILE A 108 0.78 -1.68 11.83
C ILE A 108 0.74 -0.35 12.58
N SER A 109 -0.44 0.17 12.86
CA SER A 109 -0.63 1.43 13.61
C SER A 109 -0.08 1.33 15.03
N ILE A 110 -0.28 0.20 15.70
CA ILE A 110 0.30 -0.06 17.05
C ILE A 110 1.83 -0.11 16.96
N PHE A 111 2.38 -0.89 16.04
CA PHE A 111 3.83 -1.05 15.93
C PHE A 111 4.53 0.25 15.49
N ALA A 112 4.00 0.92 14.47
CA ALA A 112 4.53 2.19 14.02
C ALA A 112 4.37 3.27 15.09
N GLY A 113 3.20 3.34 15.74
CA GLY A 113 2.93 4.27 16.83
C GLY A 113 3.90 4.10 18.00
N LEU A 114 4.13 2.87 18.45
CA LEU A 114 5.15 2.59 19.46
C LEU A 114 6.54 3.00 18.97
N GLY A 115 6.88 2.73 17.70
CA GLY A 115 8.13 3.17 17.11
C GLY A 115 8.31 4.68 17.18
N PHE A 116 7.27 5.47 16.85
CA PHE A 116 7.30 6.94 16.92
C PHE A 116 7.36 7.48 18.36
N ILE A 117 6.73 6.79 19.33
CA ILE A 117 6.81 7.17 20.75
C ILE A 117 8.26 7.03 21.27
N PHE A 118 8.96 5.99 20.88
CA PHE A 118 10.34 5.79 21.31
C PHE A 118 11.31 6.73 20.58
N LEU A 119 11.22 6.79 19.25
CA LEU A 119 12.04 7.69 18.41
C LEU A 119 11.42 7.75 17.00
N ILE A 120 11.61 8.87 16.30
CA ILE A 120 11.11 9.05 14.92
C ILE A 120 11.66 7.98 13.97
N VAL A 121 12.95 7.65 14.08
CA VAL A 121 13.61 6.69 13.18
C VAL A 121 13.00 5.29 13.24
N PRO A 122 12.83 4.66 14.42
CA PRO A 122 12.11 3.38 14.50
C PRO A 122 10.70 3.42 13.94
N GLY A 123 9.96 4.50 14.13
CA GLY A 123 8.62 4.67 13.56
C GLY A 123 8.63 4.63 12.04
N ILE A 124 9.59 5.33 11.40
CA ILE A 124 9.76 5.32 9.94
C ILE A 124 10.15 3.93 9.44
N VAL A 125 11.09 3.26 10.12
CA VAL A 125 11.54 1.90 9.74
C VAL A 125 10.39 0.89 9.83
N ILE A 126 9.59 0.94 10.89
CA ILE A 126 8.43 0.06 11.05
C ILE A 126 7.38 0.34 9.96
N SER A 127 7.11 1.61 9.67
CA SER A 127 6.20 1.99 8.60
C SER A 127 6.69 1.50 7.24
N ALA A 128 8.00 1.57 6.98
CA ALA A 128 8.59 1.02 5.77
C ALA A 128 8.43 -0.50 5.69
N LEU A 129 8.68 -1.24 6.77
CA LEU A 129 8.57 -2.70 6.83
C LEU A 129 7.20 -3.22 6.40
N TYR A 130 6.14 -2.46 6.69
CA TYR A 130 4.76 -2.90 6.45
C TYR A 130 4.04 -2.13 5.33
N MET A 131 4.74 -1.28 4.56
CA MET A 131 4.11 -0.44 3.53
C MET A 131 3.42 -1.24 2.41
N PHE A 132 3.85 -2.48 2.16
CA PHE A 132 3.26 -3.35 1.14
C PHE A 132 2.15 -4.26 1.67
N ALA A 133 1.83 -4.22 2.97
CA ALA A 133 0.81 -5.09 3.53
C ALA A 133 -0.57 -4.87 2.89
N MET A 134 -1.01 -3.62 2.75
CA MET A 134 -2.31 -3.30 2.16
C MET A 134 -2.41 -3.68 0.66
N PRO A 135 -1.43 -3.35 -0.21
CA PRO A 135 -1.42 -3.87 -1.57
C PRO A 135 -1.48 -5.39 -1.65
N LEU A 136 -0.75 -6.11 -0.80
CA LEU A 136 -0.76 -7.58 -0.75
C LEU A 136 -2.13 -8.14 -0.36
N ILE A 137 -2.80 -7.55 0.63
CA ILE A 137 -4.13 -7.96 1.07
C ILE A 137 -5.15 -7.77 -0.05
N ILE A 138 -5.20 -6.58 -0.65
CA ILE A 138 -6.24 -6.26 -1.63
C ILE A 138 -6.02 -6.94 -2.97
N GLU A 139 -4.78 -7.08 -3.42
CA GLU A 139 -4.45 -7.66 -4.71
C GLU A 139 -4.34 -9.19 -4.65
N LYS A 140 -3.54 -9.72 -3.72
CA LYS A 140 -3.25 -11.15 -3.61
C LYS A 140 -4.18 -11.89 -2.63
N LYS A 141 -5.15 -11.18 -2.05
CA LYS A 141 -6.13 -11.74 -1.10
C LYS A 141 -5.46 -12.49 0.07
N MET A 142 -4.27 -12.05 0.46
CA MET A 142 -3.54 -12.60 1.59
C MET A 142 -4.24 -12.26 2.90
N ASP A 143 -4.13 -13.14 3.90
CA ASP A 143 -4.50 -12.79 5.26
C ASP A 143 -3.54 -11.72 5.82
N PHE A 144 -3.95 -11.08 6.92
CA PHE A 144 -3.21 -9.95 7.50
C PHE A 144 -1.79 -10.33 7.90
N TRP A 145 -1.59 -11.49 8.52
CA TRP A 145 -0.28 -11.91 9.01
C TRP A 145 0.67 -12.26 7.87
N GLN A 146 0.16 -13.01 6.89
CA GLN A 146 0.93 -13.39 5.71
C GLN A 146 1.35 -12.15 4.91
N ALA A 147 0.46 -11.17 4.74
CA ALA A 147 0.75 -9.92 4.05
C ALA A 147 1.81 -9.10 4.79
N MET A 148 1.68 -8.94 6.10
CA MET A 148 2.65 -8.24 6.93
C MET A 148 4.03 -8.91 6.90
N GLU A 149 4.08 -10.23 7.04
CA GLU A 149 5.33 -10.99 7.02
C GLU A 149 5.99 -10.96 5.65
N THR A 150 5.21 -11.02 4.57
CA THR A 150 5.71 -10.89 3.19
C THR A 150 6.28 -9.49 2.95
N SER A 151 5.55 -8.44 3.34
CA SER A 151 6.04 -7.06 3.28
C SER A 151 7.35 -6.90 4.04
N ARG A 152 7.40 -7.36 5.28
CA ARG A 152 8.59 -7.32 6.12
C ARG A 152 9.80 -7.99 5.47
N LYS A 153 9.62 -9.19 4.90
CA LYS A 153 10.70 -9.94 4.25
C LYS A 153 11.24 -9.22 3.01
N VAL A 154 10.37 -8.66 2.20
CA VAL A 154 10.77 -7.92 0.99
C VAL A 154 11.50 -6.63 1.37
N VAL A 155 10.95 -5.86 2.30
CA VAL A 155 11.55 -4.59 2.71
C VAL A 155 12.86 -4.78 3.46
N ALA A 156 12.98 -5.85 4.27
CA ALA A 156 14.20 -6.14 5.03
C ALA A 156 15.43 -6.39 4.14
N GLN A 157 15.24 -6.77 2.87
CA GLN A 157 16.35 -6.97 1.92
C GLN A 157 17.02 -5.65 1.53
N ASN A 158 16.28 -4.54 1.57
CA ASN A 158 16.75 -3.20 1.23
C ASN A 158 16.21 -2.19 2.26
N LEU A 159 16.39 -2.53 3.55
CA LEU A 159 15.76 -1.82 4.66
C LEU A 159 16.14 -0.34 4.71
N PHE A 160 17.40 -0.03 4.46
CA PHE A 160 17.91 1.33 4.54
C PHE A 160 17.30 2.21 3.45
N GLU A 161 17.36 1.76 2.20
CA GLU A 161 16.82 2.48 1.04
C GLU A 161 15.31 2.67 1.16
N LEU A 162 14.58 1.62 1.55
CA LEU A 162 13.12 1.69 1.67
C LEU A 162 12.68 2.51 2.90
N SER A 163 13.52 2.61 3.93
CA SER A 163 13.29 3.54 5.04
C SER A 163 13.49 4.99 4.61
N ILE A 164 14.51 5.27 3.78
CA ILE A 164 14.69 6.60 3.16
C ILE A 164 13.51 6.93 2.25
N PHE A 165 13.05 5.98 1.45
CA PHE A 165 11.86 6.16 0.61
C PHE A 165 10.64 6.53 1.46
N MET A 166 10.38 5.81 2.55
CA MET A 166 9.28 6.13 3.46
C MET A 166 9.44 7.52 4.10
N LEU A 167 10.65 7.90 4.48
CA LEU A 167 10.94 9.24 4.98
C LEU A 167 10.59 10.32 3.94
N LEU A 168 10.98 10.12 2.68
CA LEU A 168 10.63 11.05 1.59
C LEU A 168 9.12 11.18 1.40
N LEU A 169 8.37 10.08 1.51
CA LEU A 169 6.92 10.10 1.43
C LEU A 169 6.29 10.86 2.61
N TYR A 170 6.81 10.70 3.83
CA TYR A 170 6.38 11.50 4.98
C TYR A 170 6.68 12.98 4.81
N ILE A 171 7.85 13.33 4.27
CA ILE A 171 8.20 14.73 3.96
C ILE A 171 7.22 15.29 2.91
N LEU A 172 6.88 14.52 1.88
CA LEU A 172 5.91 14.93 0.86
C LEU A 172 4.53 15.21 1.47
N LEU A 173 4.05 14.33 2.36
CA LEU A 173 2.79 14.55 3.09
C LEU A 173 2.87 15.78 3.98
N PHE A 174 3.97 15.96 4.70
CA PHE A 174 4.16 17.12 5.59
C PHE A 174 4.15 18.43 4.81
N VAL A 175 4.85 18.49 3.68
CA VAL A 175 4.82 19.65 2.78
C VAL A 175 3.39 19.89 2.26
N GLY A 176 2.67 18.80 1.91
CA GLY A 176 1.28 18.88 1.52
C GLY A 176 0.37 19.52 2.58
N VAL A 177 0.58 19.19 3.86
CA VAL A 177 -0.15 19.80 4.98
C VAL A 177 0.17 21.30 5.11
N LEU A 178 1.43 21.70 4.95
CA LEU A 178 1.85 23.11 5.02
C LEU A 178 1.23 23.98 3.93
N LEU A 179 0.85 23.41 2.80
CA LEU A 179 0.15 24.10 1.70
C LEU A 179 -1.38 24.20 1.94
N VAL A 180 -1.76 24.64 3.14
CA VAL A 180 -3.15 24.96 3.56
C VAL A 180 -4.15 23.79 3.35
N GLY A 181 -3.69 22.55 3.57
CA GLY A 181 -4.55 21.36 3.49
C GLY A 181 -4.89 20.90 2.06
N VAL A 182 -5.00 21.79 1.08
CA VAL A 182 -5.22 21.41 -0.33
C VAL A 182 -4.06 20.61 -0.87
N GLY A 183 -2.83 20.98 -0.51
CA GLY A 183 -1.63 20.23 -0.87
C GLY A 183 -1.63 18.80 -0.33
N PHE A 184 -2.21 18.56 0.84
CA PHE A 184 -2.37 17.22 1.40
C PHE A 184 -3.27 16.32 0.54
N LEU A 185 -4.37 16.87 0.01
CA LEU A 185 -5.29 16.12 -0.88
C LEU A 185 -4.61 15.68 -2.18
N VAL A 186 -3.58 16.40 -2.63
CA VAL A 186 -2.77 16.02 -3.80
C VAL A 186 -1.63 15.09 -3.39
N ALA A 187 -0.94 15.37 -2.29
CA ALA A 187 0.19 14.56 -1.82
C ALA A 187 -0.26 13.13 -1.43
N LEU A 188 -1.42 12.98 -0.84
CA LEU A 188 -1.95 11.71 -0.37
C LEU A 188 -2.03 10.66 -1.51
N PRO A 189 -2.73 10.87 -2.63
CA PRO A 189 -2.80 9.89 -3.70
C PRO A 189 -1.43 9.66 -4.36
N VAL A 190 -0.56 10.67 -4.41
CA VAL A 190 0.82 10.51 -4.93
C VAL A 190 1.62 9.54 -4.05
N VAL A 191 1.51 9.65 -2.74
CA VAL A 191 2.16 8.73 -1.78
C VAL A 191 1.66 7.31 -1.97
N PHE A 192 0.34 7.11 -2.03
CA PHE A 192 -0.23 5.78 -2.29
C PHE A 192 0.22 5.21 -3.65
N ALA A 193 0.25 6.05 -4.69
CA ALA A 193 0.72 5.63 -6.01
C ALA A 193 2.22 5.29 -6.01
N ALA A 194 3.05 6.07 -5.34
CA ALA A 194 4.48 5.79 -5.22
C ALA A 194 4.73 4.45 -4.52
N ILE A 195 4.00 4.14 -3.43
CA ILE A 195 4.04 2.83 -2.76
C ILE A 195 3.57 1.72 -3.71
N ALA A 196 2.51 1.94 -4.49
CA ALA A 196 2.01 0.96 -5.44
C ALA A 196 3.00 0.69 -6.59
N TYR A 197 3.72 1.72 -7.07
CA TYR A 197 4.80 1.53 -8.05
C TYR A 197 6.00 0.77 -7.45
N ALA A 198 6.39 1.07 -6.21
CA ALA A 198 7.41 0.31 -5.50
C ALA A 198 6.99 -1.16 -5.31
N TYR A 199 5.73 -1.40 -4.94
CA TYR A 199 5.14 -2.73 -4.83
C TYR A 199 5.19 -3.48 -6.17
N ALA A 200 4.76 -2.84 -7.26
CA ALA A 200 4.77 -3.43 -8.59
C ALA A 200 6.18 -3.81 -9.06
N ASP A 201 7.17 -2.98 -8.70
CA ASP A 201 8.56 -3.18 -9.08
C ASP A 201 9.24 -4.28 -8.25
N LEU A 202 9.01 -4.33 -6.94
CA LEU A 202 9.69 -5.25 -6.02
C LEU A 202 8.98 -6.61 -5.87
N ILE A 203 7.65 -6.63 -5.93
CA ILE A 203 6.84 -7.84 -5.69
C ILE A 203 6.20 -8.35 -6.98
N GLY A 204 5.83 -7.44 -7.87
CA GLY A 204 5.13 -7.73 -9.12
C GLY A 204 3.61 -7.65 -8.97
N LEU A 205 2.96 -7.12 -10.00
CA LEU A 205 1.49 -7.13 -10.12
C LEU A 205 1.04 -8.51 -10.60
N GLU A 206 -0.07 -9.01 -10.06
CA GLU A 206 -0.72 -10.19 -10.65
C GLU A 206 -1.24 -9.85 -12.05
N GLU A 207 -0.86 -10.70 -13.02
CA GLU A 207 -1.50 -10.68 -14.33
C GLU A 207 -2.95 -11.15 -14.15
N THR A 208 -3.89 -10.22 -14.19
CA THR A 208 -5.30 -10.61 -14.22
C THR A 208 -5.58 -11.36 -15.52
N LYS A 209 -5.94 -12.64 -15.41
CA LYS A 209 -6.46 -13.39 -16.57
C LYS A 209 -7.54 -12.53 -17.24
N PRO A 210 -7.49 -12.36 -18.58
CA PRO A 210 -8.55 -11.68 -19.28
C PRO A 210 -9.88 -12.36 -18.93
N VAL A 211 -10.85 -11.56 -18.51
CA VAL A 211 -12.22 -12.05 -18.32
C VAL A 211 -12.64 -12.59 -19.69
N ALA A 212 -12.81 -13.91 -19.76
CA ALA A 212 -13.34 -14.55 -20.95
C ALA A 212 -14.72 -13.91 -21.23
N SER A 213 -14.79 -13.21 -22.34
CA SER A 213 -16.00 -12.58 -22.88
C SER A 213 -17.03 -13.64 -23.28
#